data_cbde1068de811600e4e400c65b489a80
#
_entry.id   cbde1068de811600e4e400c65b489a80
#
_cell.length_a   1.000
_cell.length_b   1.000
_cell.length_c   1.000
_cell.angle_alpha   90.00
_cell.angle_beta   90.00
_cell.angle_gamma   90.00
#
_symmetry.space_group_name_H-M   'P 1'
#
loop_
_entity.id
_entity.type
_entity.pdbx_description
1 polymer ?
#
loop_
_entity_poly.entity_id
_entity_poly.type
_entity_poly.pdbx_seq_one_letter_code
_entity_poly.pdbx_strand_id
1 'polypeptide(L)'
;MNHGKAASWSIAAAAVFVCAGALADDANTIIQNGRAFHPAEITIAHGTTLNFSNQDEFLHQIYVDSPGFAYDSAEQPPGETLHIAFPNAGNFPVRCHIHPKMLLNVHVK
;
A
#
# COMPACT_ATOMS: atom_id res chain seq x y z
N MET A 1 -1.21 -6.36 -59.93
CA MET A 1 -1.10 -6.30 -59.44
C MET A 1 -1.21 -6.31 -58.28
N ASN A 2 -1.37 -6.46 -57.85
CA ASN A 2 -1.37 -6.52 -56.94
C ASN A 2 -1.33 -6.42 -55.84
N HIS A 3 -1.33 -6.34 -55.71
CA HIS A 3 -1.16 -6.17 -54.87
C HIS A 3 -1.38 -6.15 -53.71
N GLY A 4 -1.56 -6.21 -53.24
CA GLY A 4 -1.66 -6.19 -52.37
C GLY A 4 -1.65 -6.31 -51.31
N LYS A 5 -1.53 -6.48 -51.12
CA LYS A 5 -1.41 -6.63 -50.29
C LYS A 5 -1.40 -6.45 -49.18
N ALA A 6 -1.48 -6.45 -48.83
CA ALA A 6 -1.38 -6.23 -47.98
C ALA A 6 -1.53 -6.08 -46.83
N ALA A 7 -1.67 -6.14 -46.40
CA ALA A 7 -1.76 -5.95 -45.52
C ALA A 7 -1.80 -6.02 -44.34
N SER A 8 -2.00 -6.04 -43.84
CA SER A 8 -2.11 -6.11 -42.98
C SER A 8 -1.90 -6.08 -41.86
N TRP A 9 -1.81 -6.21 -41.47
CA TRP A 9 -1.57 -6.30 -40.64
C TRP A 9 -1.47 -5.88 -39.54
N SER A 10 -1.56 -5.84 -39.18
CA SER A 10 -1.44 -5.55 -38.33
C SER A 10 -1.48 -5.47 -37.21
N ILE A 11 -1.57 -5.53 -36.83
CA ILE A 11 -1.62 -5.35 -35.99
C ILE A 11 -1.57 -5.41 -34.91
N ALA A 12 -1.80 -5.52 -34.46
CA ALA A 12 -1.81 -5.62 -33.59
C ALA A 12 -1.56 -5.40 -32.46
N ALA A 13 -1.58 -5.62 -32.09
CA ALA A 13 -1.26 -5.56 -31.17
C ALA A 13 -1.35 -5.04 -30.05
N ALA A 14 -1.26 -4.98 -29.69
CA ALA A 14 -1.19 -4.40 -28.82
C ALA A 14 -1.47 -4.43 -27.59
N ALA A 15 -1.89 -4.32 -27.22
CA ALA A 15 -2.34 -4.27 -26.22
C ALA A 15 -1.97 -4.47 -25.04
N VAL A 16 -2.09 -4.55 -24.55
CA VAL A 16 -1.82 -4.91 -23.69
C VAL A 16 -1.46 -4.51 -22.53
N PHE A 17 -1.13 -4.80 -22.03
CA PHE A 17 -0.64 -4.59 -21.02
C PHE A 17 -0.94 -3.91 -20.04
N VAL A 18 -1.19 -3.51 -19.87
CA VAL A 18 -1.63 -2.76 -18.99
C VAL A 18 -1.71 -3.23 -17.67
N CYS A 19 -1.91 -4.31 -17.29
CA CYS A 19 -2.18 -4.75 -15.98
C CYS A 19 -1.05 -4.68 -15.04
N ALA A 20 0.09 -4.34 -15.51
CA ALA A 20 1.26 -4.35 -14.66
C ALA A 20 1.18 -3.44 -13.47
N GLY A 21 0.51 -2.30 -13.60
CA GLY A 21 0.46 -1.35 -12.51
C GLY A 21 -0.35 -1.82 -11.32
N ALA A 22 -1.36 -2.64 -11.57
CA ALA A 22 -2.21 -3.08 -10.47
C ALA A 22 -1.49 -4.00 -9.49
N LEU A 23 -0.50 -4.75 -9.95
CA LEU A 23 0.22 -5.68 -9.07
C LEU A 23 1.17 -4.99 -8.12
N ALA A 24 1.67 -3.82 -8.50
CA ALA A 24 2.64 -3.11 -7.67
C ALA A 24 2.04 -2.63 -6.36
N ASP A 25 0.73 -2.39 -6.32
CA ASP A 25 0.09 -1.86 -5.12
C ASP A 25 0.04 -2.87 -3.98
N ASP A 26 -0.04 -4.15 -4.29
CA ASP A 26 -0.14 -5.17 -3.25
C ASP A 26 1.10 -5.25 -2.38
N ALA A 27 2.27 -4.99 -2.96
CA ALA A 27 3.54 -5.06 -2.22
C ALA A 27 3.62 -4.01 -1.13
N ASN A 28 2.87 -2.93 -1.24
CA ASN A 28 2.87 -1.82 -0.30
C ASN A 28 1.57 -1.74 0.49
N THR A 29 0.82 -2.83 0.54
CA THR A 29 -0.44 -2.86 1.27
C THR A 29 -0.29 -3.59 2.59
N ILE A 30 -0.75 -2.95 3.64
CA ILE A 30 -0.85 -3.52 4.98
C ILE A 30 -2.33 -3.76 5.24
N ILE A 31 -2.68 -4.98 5.57
CA ILE A 31 -4.06 -5.34 5.86
C ILE A 31 -4.27 -5.30 7.36
N GLN A 32 -5.35 -4.66 7.80
CA GLN A 32 -5.79 -4.66 9.19
C GLN A 32 -6.94 -5.64 9.29
N ASN A 33 -6.74 -6.72 10.03
CA ASN A 33 -7.74 -7.74 10.23
C ASN A 33 -7.44 -8.51 11.51
N GLY A 34 -8.48 -8.86 12.26
CA GLY A 34 -8.31 -9.54 13.53
C GLY A 34 -7.58 -8.68 14.57
N ARG A 35 -7.72 -7.36 14.50
CA ARG A 35 -7.02 -6.41 15.36
C ARG A 35 -5.52 -6.62 15.28
N ALA A 36 -5.01 -6.77 14.07
CA ALA A 36 -3.59 -6.97 13.79
C ALA A 36 -3.25 -6.37 12.43
N PHE A 37 -1.97 -6.04 12.26
CA PHE A 37 -1.44 -5.65 10.96
C PHE A 37 -0.83 -6.86 10.27
N HIS A 38 -1.10 -7.02 8.97
CA HIS A 38 -0.58 -8.09 8.14
C HIS A 38 0.04 -7.49 6.88
N PRO A 39 1.35 -7.63 6.70
CA PRO A 39 2.35 -8.21 7.59
C PRO A 39 2.58 -7.34 8.83
N ALA A 40 3.23 -7.91 9.84
CA ALA A 40 3.55 -7.17 11.05
C ALA A 40 4.91 -6.49 10.97
N GLU A 41 5.59 -6.65 9.86
CA GLU A 41 6.91 -6.07 9.63
C GLU A 41 7.11 -5.88 8.13
N ILE A 42 7.66 -4.74 7.74
CA ILE A 42 7.90 -4.46 6.32
C ILE A 42 9.12 -3.55 6.18
N THR A 43 9.87 -3.75 5.09
CA THR A 43 11.00 -2.88 4.74
C THR A 43 10.68 -2.16 3.45
N ILE A 44 10.81 -0.85 3.45
CA ILE A 44 10.51 -0.02 2.29
C ILE A 44 11.62 1.01 2.08
N ALA A 45 11.69 1.57 0.87
CA ALA A 45 12.55 2.71 0.59
C ALA A 45 11.89 3.98 1.12
N HIS A 46 12.72 4.97 1.51
CA HIS A 46 12.17 6.26 1.92
C HIS A 46 11.38 6.88 0.77
N GLY A 47 10.32 7.58 1.11
CA GLY A 47 9.40 8.15 0.12
C GLY A 47 8.31 7.19 -0.33
N THR A 48 8.35 5.94 0.10
CA THR A 48 7.30 4.97 -0.23
C THR A 48 6.02 5.29 0.52
N THR A 49 4.90 5.11 -0.15
CA THR A 49 3.58 5.20 0.45
C THR A 49 3.07 3.79 0.75
N LEU A 50 2.69 3.56 1.99
CA LEU A 50 2.00 2.33 2.38
C LEU A 50 0.50 2.56 2.36
N ASN A 51 -0.21 1.55 1.92
CA ASN A 51 -1.67 1.55 1.88
C ASN A 51 -2.18 0.67 3.02
N PHE A 52 -2.91 1.26 3.96
CA PHE A 52 -3.46 0.52 5.09
C PHE A 52 -4.93 0.25 4.82
N SER A 53 -5.26 -1.00 4.56
CA SER A 53 -6.60 -1.42 4.20
C SER A 53 -7.31 -2.02 5.41
N ASN A 54 -8.36 -1.37 5.89
CA ASN A 54 -9.13 -1.91 7.01
C ASN A 54 -10.10 -2.97 6.52
N GLN A 55 -9.71 -4.22 6.67
CA GLN A 55 -10.54 -5.38 6.36
C GLN A 55 -11.08 -6.03 7.62
N ASP A 56 -11.02 -5.31 8.73
CA ASP A 56 -11.59 -5.72 10.00
C ASP A 56 -13.04 -5.25 10.08
N GLU A 57 -13.77 -5.75 11.04
CA GLU A 57 -15.10 -5.24 11.36
C GLU A 57 -15.06 -4.14 12.41
N PHE A 58 -13.88 -3.74 12.84
CA PHE A 58 -13.67 -2.74 13.88
C PHE A 58 -13.11 -1.45 13.29
N LEU A 59 -13.38 -0.33 13.96
CA LEU A 59 -12.68 0.92 13.69
C LEU A 59 -11.21 0.79 14.07
N HIS A 60 -10.37 1.44 13.29
CA HIS A 60 -8.96 1.61 13.63
C HIS A 60 -8.59 3.09 13.58
N GLN A 61 -7.50 3.47 14.24
CA GLN A 61 -6.94 4.81 14.17
C GLN A 61 -5.44 4.67 14.30
N ILE A 62 -4.75 4.88 13.18
CA ILE A 62 -3.33 4.56 13.05
C ILE A 62 -2.50 5.76 13.42
N TYR A 63 -1.42 5.53 14.15
CA TYR A 63 -0.50 6.61 14.45
C TYR A 63 0.94 6.12 14.48
N VAL A 64 1.85 7.05 14.25
CA VAL A 64 3.29 6.91 14.41
C VAL A 64 3.74 8.04 15.31
N ASP A 65 4.51 7.73 16.34
CA ASP A 65 5.04 8.72 17.26
C ASP A 65 6.52 8.43 17.47
N SER A 66 7.34 8.90 16.53
CA SER A 66 8.78 8.62 16.53
C SER A 66 9.55 9.89 16.22
N PRO A 67 10.80 10.00 16.70
CA PRO A 67 11.67 11.07 16.22
C PRO A 67 11.79 10.96 14.70
N GLY A 68 11.60 12.06 14.02
CA GLY A 68 11.72 12.11 12.56
C GLY A 68 10.46 11.79 11.80
N PHE A 69 9.43 11.24 12.43
CA PHE A 69 8.14 11.05 11.76
C PHE A 69 7.02 10.87 12.78
N ALA A 70 6.05 11.76 12.72
CA ALA A 70 4.84 11.69 13.53
C ALA A 70 3.63 11.76 12.62
N TYR A 71 2.67 10.89 12.84
CA TYR A 71 1.47 10.82 12.04
C TYR A 71 0.31 10.33 12.91
N ASP A 72 -0.86 10.90 12.70
CA ASP A 72 -2.08 10.47 13.40
C ASP A 72 -3.22 10.52 12.41
N SER A 73 -3.85 9.38 12.16
CA SER A 73 -4.97 9.34 11.22
C SER A 73 -6.25 9.75 11.91
N ALA A 74 -7.25 10.07 11.10
CA ALA A 74 -8.63 10.08 11.59
C ALA A 74 -9.06 8.63 11.81
N GLU A 75 -10.25 8.47 12.40
CA GLU A 75 -10.85 7.15 12.53
C GLU A 75 -11.02 6.53 11.15
N GLN A 76 -10.69 5.26 11.06
CA GLN A 76 -10.75 4.50 9.82
C GLN A 76 -11.80 3.41 9.94
N PRO A 77 -12.99 3.61 9.38
CA PRO A 77 -14.02 2.57 9.43
C PRO A 77 -13.69 1.36 8.55
N PRO A 78 -14.38 0.25 8.78
CA PRO A 78 -14.23 -0.93 7.93
C PRO A 78 -14.38 -0.58 6.46
N GLY A 79 -13.50 -1.14 5.63
CA GLY A 79 -13.51 -0.95 4.19
C GLY A 79 -12.70 0.24 3.69
N GLU A 80 -12.24 1.11 4.58
CA GLU A 80 -11.44 2.26 4.18
C GLU A 80 -9.96 1.92 3.99
N THR A 81 -9.31 2.61 3.08
CA THR A 81 -7.87 2.52 2.88
C THR A 81 -7.24 3.88 3.14
N LEU A 82 -6.20 3.88 3.97
CA LEU A 82 -5.38 5.06 4.23
C LEU A 82 -4.08 4.94 3.46
N HIS A 83 -3.58 6.08 2.97
CA HIS A 83 -2.30 6.15 2.26
C HIS A 83 -1.35 6.99 3.10
N ILE A 84 -0.27 6.38 3.58
CA ILE A 84 0.68 7.05 4.47
C ILE A 84 2.07 6.99 3.84
N ALA A 85 2.63 8.16 3.53
CA ALA A 85 3.99 8.26 3.00
C ALA A 85 5.01 8.28 4.13
N PHE A 86 6.11 7.56 3.96
CA PHE A 86 7.21 7.50 4.90
C PHE A 86 8.42 8.20 4.28
N PRO A 87 8.60 9.49 4.54
CA PRO A 87 9.59 10.28 3.81
C PRO A 87 11.03 10.07 4.26
N ASN A 88 11.25 9.57 5.47
CA ASN A 88 12.58 9.53 6.07
C ASN A 88 12.99 8.10 6.39
N ALA A 89 14.29 7.82 6.25
CA ALA A 89 14.86 6.56 6.68
C ALA A 89 14.79 6.43 8.19
N GLY A 90 14.60 5.21 8.68
CA GLY A 90 14.52 4.92 10.10
C GLY A 90 13.64 3.72 10.37
N ASN A 91 13.39 3.47 11.64
CA ASN A 91 12.49 2.40 12.07
C ASN A 91 11.30 3.05 12.77
N PHE A 92 10.11 2.78 12.27
CA PHE A 92 8.90 3.46 12.74
C PHE A 92 7.86 2.44 13.18
N PRO A 93 7.64 2.28 14.48
CA PRO A 93 6.51 1.46 14.95
C PRO A 93 5.19 2.17 14.61
N VAL A 94 4.29 1.43 14.02
CA VAL A 94 2.94 1.90 13.69
C VAL A 94 1.96 1.19 14.61
N ARG A 95 1.09 1.97 15.26
CA ARG A 95 0.16 1.46 16.26
C ARG A 95 -1.24 1.95 15.98
N CYS A 96 -2.19 1.42 16.75
CA CYS A 96 -3.58 1.83 16.70
C CYS A 96 -4.01 2.34 18.07
N HIS A 97 -4.63 3.54 18.12
CA HIS A 97 -5.11 4.10 19.39
C HIS A 97 -6.21 3.27 20.03
N ILE A 98 -7.00 2.58 19.19
CA ILE A 98 -8.18 1.85 19.67
C ILE A 98 -7.81 0.45 20.16
N HIS A 99 -6.80 -0.15 19.53
CA HIS A 99 -6.34 -1.50 19.85
C HIS A 99 -4.84 -1.47 20.14
N PRO A 100 -4.44 -1.18 21.40
CA PRO A 100 -3.03 -0.91 21.73
C PRO A 100 -2.05 -2.05 21.45
N LYS A 101 -2.54 -3.26 21.29
CA LYS A 101 -1.65 -4.40 20.99
C LYS A 101 -1.25 -4.47 19.50
N MET A 102 -1.94 -3.74 18.63
CA MET A 102 -1.59 -3.72 17.23
C MET A 102 -0.25 -3.02 17.03
N LEU A 103 0.65 -3.70 16.34
CA LEU A 103 1.98 -3.18 16.07
C LEU A 103 2.44 -3.64 14.70
N LEU A 104 2.89 -2.69 13.90
CA LEU A 104 3.63 -2.92 12.66
C LEU A 104 4.97 -2.22 12.76
N ASN A 105 6.04 -2.93 12.49
CA ASN A 105 7.37 -2.31 12.42
C ASN A 105 7.71 -2.00 10.97
N VAL A 106 7.87 -0.72 10.66
CA VAL A 106 8.23 -0.27 9.32
C VAL A 106 9.70 0.13 9.33
N HIS A 107 10.50 -0.59 8.54
CA HIS A 107 11.92 -0.30 8.36
C HIS A 107 12.07 0.47 7.05
N VAL A 108 12.48 1.72 7.15
CA VAL A 108 12.62 2.60 5.99
C VAL A 108 14.10 2.80 5.70
N LYS A 109 14.50 2.45 4.50
CA LYS A 109 15.90 2.59 4.07
C LYS A 109 16.21 3.94 3.48
#